data_e66a23e5002824653d74ee6246d10524
#
_entry.id   e66a23e5002824653d74ee6246d10524
#
_cell.length_a   1.000
_cell.length_b   1.000
_cell.length_c   1.000
_cell.angle_alpha   90.00
_cell.angle_beta   90.00
_cell.angle_gamma   90.00
#
_symmetry.space_group_name_H-M   'P 1'
#
loop_
_entity.id
_entity.type
_entity.pdbx_description
1 polymer ?
#
loop_
_entity_poly.entity_id
_entity_poly.type
_entity_poly.pdbx_seq_one_letter_code
_entity_poly.pdbx_strand_id
1 'polypeptide(L)'
;MYGPEKLGNGALPTYAGTYTASITLGEATASVTYTIGKATPKAEDFTFTAPTSLTYDGNVKSATVSPAKAGTVDVIVKYYDKDGEEATPKNAGEYTVKIDVAESTNYAAANGLTADGWKFSITKAAAPTMQPIELTVINGLAKTYLVNLPALPTLGDNCKYGSIKYEACNFELIGEGGYANSTAMITSNDEFQLTVPAVESQTEGSVGTVGVKITTDNYQDMLLTVEVIAKNKIVPVLDGEITATPITFGQILRVSTITGTMKDDGKTVEGTFKWTNPSTKPDKAGDYQAEWIFTPAEGYEEYATATGTVTIKVNKATPTFNAPTAQENLTYTGQEQALITAGSVTSGGTMQYSLTENGTYSQDIPVGTDAGAYTVWYRVIGDANHNDTTPAS
;
A
#
# COMPACT_ATOMS: atom_id res chain seq x y z
N MET A 1 -40.20 -56.83 39.50
CA MET A 1 -39.99 -58.22 39.93
C MET A 1 -40.30 -59.12 38.74
N TYR A 2 -39.30 -59.49 37.98
CA TYR A 2 -39.45 -60.49 36.93
C TYR A 2 -39.18 -61.87 37.59
N GLY A 3 -40.16 -62.63 37.77
CA GLY A 3 -40.06 -64.02 38.27
C GLY A 3 -39.31 -64.89 37.21
N PRO A 4 -38.73 -66.02 37.61
CA PRO A 4 -38.01 -66.91 36.73
C PRO A 4 -38.91 -67.36 35.59
N GLU A 5 -38.53 -67.17 34.31
CA GLU A 5 -39.19 -67.67 33.17
C GLU A 5 -39.20 -69.21 33.24
N LYS A 6 -40.38 -69.81 33.21
CA LYS A 6 -40.55 -71.26 33.15
C LYS A 6 -40.30 -71.71 31.73
N LEU A 7 -39.05 -72.09 31.41
CA LEU A 7 -38.72 -72.66 30.11
C LEU A 7 -39.37 -74.04 29.99
N GLY A 8 -40.00 -74.32 28.82
CA GLY A 8 -40.56 -75.66 28.54
C GLY A 8 -39.50 -76.73 28.55
N ASN A 9 -39.94 -78.03 28.67
CA ASN A 9 -39.03 -79.15 28.77
C ASN A 9 -38.00 -79.21 27.64
N GLY A 10 -36.70 -79.07 27.97
CA GLY A 10 -35.56 -79.12 27.06
C GLY A 10 -35.12 -77.78 26.38
N ALA A 11 -35.78 -76.64 26.65
CA ALA A 11 -35.29 -75.31 26.18
C ALA A 11 -34.10 -74.82 27.03
N LEU A 12 -33.00 -74.42 26.38
CA LEU A 12 -31.85 -73.75 27.03
C LEU A 12 -32.11 -72.27 27.15
N PRO A 13 -31.73 -71.65 28.30
CA PRO A 13 -31.84 -70.24 28.46
C PRO A 13 -30.87 -69.55 27.51
N THR A 14 -31.34 -68.54 26.81
CA THR A 14 -30.58 -67.74 25.81
C THR A 14 -30.31 -66.32 26.29
N TYR A 15 -30.88 -65.91 27.40
CA TYR A 15 -30.74 -64.56 27.97
C TYR A 15 -30.02 -64.56 29.32
N ALA A 16 -29.44 -63.43 29.66
CA ALA A 16 -28.92 -63.24 31.04
C ALA A 16 -30.09 -63.19 32.02
N GLY A 17 -29.92 -63.84 33.14
CA GLY A 17 -30.97 -63.97 34.14
C GLY A 17 -30.72 -65.09 35.13
N THR A 18 -31.58 -65.21 36.13
CA THR A 18 -31.54 -66.28 37.08
C THR A 18 -32.57 -67.36 36.73
N TYR A 19 -32.14 -68.57 36.60
CA TYR A 19 -32.90 -69.69 36.15
C TYR A 19 -32.92 -70.80 37.19
N THR A 20 -33.98 -71.48 37.31
CA THR A 20 -34.09 -72.66 38.20
C THR A 20 -34.35 -73.91 37.36
N ALA A 21 -33.43 -74.85 37.38
CA ALA A 21 -33.62 -76.15 36.81
C ALA A 21 -34.18 -77.09 37.88
N SER A 22 -35.27 -77.73 37.62
CA SER A 22 -35.89 -78.67 38.53
C SER A 22 -36.17 -80.04 37.87
N ILE A 23 -36.01 -81.09 38.63
CA ILE A 23 -36.41 -82.49 38.23
C ILE A 23 -37.42 -82.97 39.24
N THR A 24 -38.46 -83.59 38.75
CA THR A 24 -39.50 -84.18 39.61
C THR A 24 -39.57 -85.67 39.33
N LEU A 25 -39.45 -86.49 40.37
CA LEU A 25 -39.63 -87.92 40.31
C LEU A 25 -40.68 -88.35 41.33
N GLY A 26 -41.90 -88.72 40.83
CA GLY A 26 -43.03 -88.94 41.71
C GLY A 26 -43.45 -87.60 42.40
N GLU A 27 -43.58 -87.60 43.71
CA GLU A 27 -43.88 -86.41 44.51
C GLU A 27 -42.64 -85.60 44.97
N ALA A 28 -41.42 -86.14 44.71
CA ALA A 28 -40.21 -85.47 45.11
C ALA A 28 -39.71 -84.55 43.99
N THR A 29 -39.42 -83.31 44.33
CA THR A 29 -38.82 -82.34 43.42
C THR A 29 -37.48 -81.86 43.97
N ALA A 30 -36.41 -81.93 43.19
CA ALA A 30 -35.11 -81.25 43.46
C ALA A 30 -34.92 -80.11 42.45
N SER A 31 -34.38 -78.98 42.92
CA SER A 31 -34.10 -77.80 42.07
C SER A 31 -32.74 -77.24 42.35
N VAL A 32 -32.14 -76.63 41.32
CA VAL A 32 -30.88 -75.85 41.42
C VAL A 32 -31.10 -74.56 40.69
N THR A 33 -30.64 -73.46 41.34
CA THR A 33 -30.68 -72.12 40.75
C THR A 33 -29.30 -71.76 40.22
N TYR A 34 -29.22 -71.28 39.01
CA TYR A 34 -28.00 -70.76 38.38
C TYR A 34 -28.27 -69.43 37.73
N THR A 35 -27.21 -68.61 37.54
CA THR A 35 -27.33 -67.26 36.92
C THR A 35 -26.43 -67.21 35.70
N ILE A 36 -27.02 -66.76 34.59
CA ILE A 36 -26.31 -66.31 33.40
C ILE A 36 -26.08 -64.82 33.57
N GLY A 37 -24.82 -64.38 33.78
CA GLY A 37 -24.47 -62.97 33.93
C GLY A 37 -24.60 -62.22 32.62
N LYS A 38 -24.78 -60.88 32.69
CA LYS A 38 -24.71 -60.00 31.52
C LYS A 38 -23.33 -60.01 30.92
N ALA A 39 -23.24 -60.00 29.59
CA ALA A 39 -21.98 -59.86 28.89
C ALA A 39 -21.43 -58.45 29.01
N THR A 40 -20.12 -58.23 29.11
CA THR A 40 -19.49 -56.95 28.98
C THR A 40 -19.28 -56.62 27.50
N PRO A 41 -19.89 -55.56 26.95
CA PRO A 41 -19.72 -55.18 25.54
C PRO A 41 -18.26 -54.91 25.19
N LYS A 42 -17.85 -55.33 24.02
CA LYS A 42 -16.54 -55.02 23.40
C LYS A 42 -16.75 -54.45 22.04
N ALA A 43 -15.78 -53.72 21.49
CA ALA A 43 -15.86 -53.10 20.17
C ALA A 43 -16.13 -54.15 19.06
N GLU A 44 -15.61 -55.39 19.21
CA GLU A 44 -15.79 -56.52 18.29
C GLU A 44 -17.24 -57.01 18.21
N ASP A 45 -18.08 -56.66 19.17
CA ASP A 45 -19.51 -57.01 19.18
C ASP A 45 -20.37 -56.08 18.29
N PHE A 46 -19.73 -55.04 17.70
CA PHE A 46 -20.40 -54.05 16.87
C PHE A 46 -19.75 -53.94 15.50
N THR A 47 -20.57 -53.59 14.49
CA THR A 47 -20.13 -53.31 13.13
C THR A 47 -20.15 -51.80 12.93
N PHE A 48 -18.98 -51.24 12.60
CA PHE A 48 -18.81 -49.84 12.25
C PHE A 48 -18.98 -49.68 10.74
N THR A 49 -19.74 -48.68 10.31
CA THR A 49 -19.87 -48.26 8.90
C THR A 49 -19.61 -46.74 8.82
N ALA A 50 -18.54 -46.36 8.13
CA ALA A 50 -18.21 -44.95 7.89
C ALA A 50 -19.26 -44.28 6.97
N PRO A 51 -19.39 -42.95 7.05
CA PRO A 51 -20.22 -42.21 6.10
C PRO A 51 -19.73 -42.37 4.67
N THR A 52 -20.64 -42.33 3.69
CA THR A 52 -20.31 -42.55 2.27
C THR A 52 -19.84 -41.28 1.52
N SER A 53 -20.30 -40.12 1.95
CA SER A 53 -19.91 -38.83 1.35
C SER A 53 -18.93 -38.10 2.28
N LEU A 54 -17.65 -38.21 2.01
CA LEU A 54 -16.56 -37.71 2.89
C LEU A 54 -15.94 -36.39 2.42
N THR A 55 -16.51 -35.71 1.42
CA THR A 55 -16.12 -34.36 1.07
C THR A 55 -16.91 -33.34 1.89
N TYR A 56 -16.29 -32.28 2.35
CA TYR A 56 -16.95 -31.19 3.07
C TYR A 56 -18.07 -30.58 2.21
N ASP A 57 -19.26 -30.45 2.78
CA ASP A 57 -20.46 -29.87 2.15
C ASP A 57 -21.30 -29.06 3.16
N GLY A 58 -20.73 -28.79 4.33
CA GLY A 58 -21.41 -28.07 5.40
C GLY A 58 -22.45 -28.92 6.17
N ASN A 59 -22.58 -30.20 5.87
CA ASN A 59 -23.51 -31.10 6.57
C ASN A 59 -22.76 -32.06 7.49
N VAL A 60 -23.46 -32.54 8.51
CA VAL A 60 -22.94 -33.55 9.44
C VAL A 60 -22.78 -34.91 8.73
N LYS A 61 -21.62 -35.57 8.90
CA LYS A 61 -21.30 -36.90 8.37
C LYS A 61 -21.39 -37.93 9.48
N SER A 62 -22.55 -38.59 9.58
CA SER A 62 -22.77 -39.55 10.67
C SER A 62 -22.33 -40.94 10.25
N ALA A 63 -21.50 -41.57 11.08
CA ALA A 63 -21.19 -42.99 11.00
C ALA A 63 -22.34 -43.82 11.62
N THR A 64 -22.47 -45.03 11.21
CA THR A 64 -23.39 -46.00 11.81
C THR A 64 -22.60 -47.07 12.57
N VAL A 65 -23.02 -47.34 13.81
CA VAL A 65 -22.50 -48.46 14.59
C VAL A 65 -23.69 -49.29 15.04
N SER A 66 -23.67 -50.58 14.67
CA SER A 66 -24.74 -51.50 14.97
C SER A 66 -24.24 -52.78 15.60
N PRO A 67 -25.03 -53.46 16.45
CA PRO A 67 -24.66 -54.76 16.99
C PRO A 67 -24.41 -55.80 15.88
N ALA A 68 -23.31 -56.52 15.95
CA ALA A 68 -22.93 -57.58 15.02
C ALA A 68 -23.75 -58.88 15.23
N LYS A 69 -24.34 -59.05 16.42
CA LYS A 69 -25.15 -60.21 16.82
C LYS A 69 -26.57 -59.74 17.22
N ALA A 70 -27.56 -60.57 17.02
CA ALA A 70 -28.94 -60.25 17.36
C ALA A 70 -29.14 -59.99 18.87
N GLY A 71 -29.62 -58.82 19.18
CA GLY A 71 -29.92 -58.33 20.53
C GLY A 71 -30.02 -56.82 20.48
N THR A 72 -31.16 -56.24 20.83
CA THR A 72 -31.35 -54.78 20.83
C THR A 72 -30.56 -54.15 21.96
N VAL A 73 -29.55 -53.41 21.60
CA VAL A 73 -28.74 -52.59 22.49
C VAL A 73 -28.78 -51.16 21.97
N ASP A 74 -29.20 -50.21 22.76
CA ASP A 74 -29.14 -48.79 22.40
C ASP A 74 -27.69 -48.33 22.45
N VAL A 75 -27.27 -47.73 21.33
CA VAL A 75 -25.89 -47.23 21.14
C VAL A 75 -25.95 -45.72 20.89
N ILE A 76 -25.16 -44.98 21.67
CA ILE A 76 -24.95 -43.57 21.43
C ILE A 76 -23.59 -43.43 20.75
N VAL A 77 -23.58 -42.87 19.52
CA VAL A 77 -22.38 -42.65 18.75
C VAL A 77 -21.83 -41.25 19.04
N LYS A 78 -20.57 -41.18 19.44
CA LYS A 78 -19.85 -39.95 19.72
C LYS A 78 -18.63 -39.83 18.81
N TYR A 79 -18.30 -38.60 18.44
CA TYR A 79 -17.19 -38.30 17.54
C TYR A 79 -16.15 -37.45 18.27
N TYR A 80 -14.90 -37.70 18.02
CA TYR A 80 -13.77 -37.00 18.59
C TYR A 80 -12.86 -36.54 17.47
N ASP A 81 -12.39 -35.30 17.55
CA ASP A 81 -11.43 -34.76 16.59
C ASP A 81 -10.01 -35.30 16.79
N LYS A 82 -9.04 -34.78 15.99
CA LYS A 82 -7.64 -35.16 16.06
C LYS A 82 -6.98 -34.86 17.41
N ASP A 83 -7.53 -33.92 18.17
CA ASP A 83 -7.00 -33.50 19.49
C ASP A 83 -7.66 -34.29 20.63
N GLY A 84 -8.62 -35.17 20.29
CA GLY A 84 -9.32 -36.02 21.24
C GLY A 84 -10.50 -35.35 21.92
N GLU A 85 -10.93 -34.17 21.44
CA GLU A 85 -12.09 -33.45 21.96
C GLU A 85 -13.37 -33.91 21.26
N GLU A 86 -14.49 -33.96 22.02
CA GLU A 86 -15.78 -34.36 21.46
C GLU A 86 -16.25 -33.28 20.45
N ALA A 87 -16.54 -33.70 19.23
CA ALA A 87 -16.86 -32.80 18.12
C ALA A 87 -17.97 -33.34 17.22
N THR A 88 -18.73 -32.43 16.61
CA THR A 88 -19.69 -32.78 15.56
C THR A 88 -18.93 -32.97 14.23
N PRO A 89 -19.01 -34.12 13.54
CA PRO A 89 -18.25 -34.38 12.33
C PRO A 89 -18.86 -33.63 11.13
N LYS A 90 -18.61 -32.33 11.07
CA LYS A 90 -19.10 -31.41 10.04
C LYS A 90 -17.99 -30.78 9.24
N ASN A 91 -16.88 -30.40 9.86
CA ASN A 91 -15.73 -29.75 9.21
C ASN A 91 -14.79 -30.78 8.61
N ALA A 92 -13.94 -30.36 7.67
CA ALA A 92 -12.85 -31.19 7.17
C ALA A 92 -11.87 -31.51 8.30
N GLY A 93 -11.46 -32.78 8.38
CA GLY A 93 -10.62 -33.26 9.46
C GLY A 93 -10.78 -34.74 9.70
N GLU A 94 -10.00 -35.31 10.63
CA GLU A 94 -10.08 -36.70 11.06
C GLU A 94 -11.00 -36.82 12.27
N TYR A 95 -11.81 -37.87 12.28
CA TYR A 95 -12.74 -38.18 13.37
C TYR A 95 -12.59 -39.61 13.82
N THR A 96 -12.43 -39.80 15.13
CA THR A 96 -12.48 -41.07 15.81
C THR A 96 -13.89 -41.28 16.37
N VAL A 97 -14.46 -42.47 16.19
CA VAL A 97 -15.77 -42.82 16.68
C VAL A 97 -15.66 -43.64 17.96
N LYS A 98 -16.42 -43.25 18.97
CA LYS A 98 -16.64 -44.03 20.20
C LYS A 98 -18.12 -44.20 20.42
N ILE A 99 -18.50 -45.29 21.09
CA ILE A 99 -19.87 -45.51 21.44
C ILE A 99 -20.04 -45.69 22.94
N ASP A 100 -21.20 -45.26 23.42
CA ASP A 100 -21.68 -45.65 24.73
C ASP A 100 -22.83 -46.65 24.50
N VAL A 101 -22.77 -47.75 25.23
CA VAL A 101 -23.76 -48.85 25.17
C VAL A 101 -24.59 -48.80 26.44
N ALA A 102 -25.87 -48.67 26.26
CA ALA A 102 -26.80 -48.71 27.38
C ALA A 102 -26.94 -50.15 27.95
N GLU A 103 -27.24 -50.24 29.23
CA GLU A 103 -27.55 -51.56 29.85
C GLU A 103 -28.80 -52.16 29.21
N SER A 104 -28.70 -53.45 28.90
CA SER A 104 -29.82 -54.22 28.34
C SER A 104 -30.03 -55.53 29.08
N THR A 105 -30.96 -56.36 28.59
CA THR A 105 -31.20 -57.69 29.18
C THR A 105 -29.92 -58.52 29.23
N ASN A 106 -29.14 -58.51 28.12
CA ASN A 106 -27.97 -59.42 27.94
C ASN A 106 -26.63 -58.74 28.10
N TYR A 107 -26.56 -57.41 28.09
CA TYR A 107 -25.32 -56.66 28.15
C TYR A 107 -25.29 -55.70 29.33
N ALA A 108 -24.15 -55.56 29.99
CA ALA A 108 -23.88 -54.48 30.91
C ALA A 108 -23.66 -53.17 30.16
N ALA A 109 -23.85 -52.01 30.82
CA ALA A 109 -23.49 -50.72 30.25
C ALA A 109 -21.98 -50.64 30.03
N ALA A 110 -21.56 -49.96 28.93
CA ALA A 110 -20.16 -49.66 28.66
C ALA A 110 -20.06 -48.30 28.00
N ASN A 111 -19.03 -47.52 28.31
CA ASN A 111 -18.83 -46.20 27.77
C ASN A 111 -17.50 -46.11 27.03
N GLY A 112 -17.46 -45.31 25.95
CA GLY A 112 -16.27 -44.99 25.19
C GLY A 112 -15.64 -46.12 24.43
N LEU A 113 -16.43 -47.18 24.08
CA LEU A 113 -15.92 -48.31 23.27
C LEU A 113 -15.50 -47.79 21.89
N THR A 114 -14.32 -48.25 21.44
CA THR A 114 -13.77 -47.90 20.12
C THR A 114 -12.83 -49.01 19.65
N ALA A 115 -12.51 -49.00 18.37
CA ALA A 115 -11.48 -49.86 17.77
C ALA A 115 -10.67 -49.05 16.77
N ASP A 116 -9.44 -49.50 16.44
CA ASP A 116 -8.50 -48.79 15.55
C ASP A 116 -9.08 -48.42 14.18
N GLY A 117 -10.02 -49.20 13.66
CA GLY A 117 -10.71 -48.93 12.41
C GLY A 117 -11.91 -48.01 12.52
N TRP A 118 -12.35 -47.58 13.72
CA TRP A 118 -13.49 -46.73 13.91
C TRP A 118 -13.13 -45.26 13.75
N LYS A 119 -12.73 -44.88 12.53
CA LYS A 119 -12.36 -43.54 12.15
C LYS A 119 -12.71 -43.25 10.70
N PHE A 120 -12.87 -42.00 10.38
CA PHE A 120 -13.00 -41.50 9.02
C PHE A 120 -12.47 -40.06 8.92
N SER A 121 -12.19 -39.62 7.69
CA SER A 121 -11.73 -38.26 7.43
C SER A 121 -12.66 -37.55 6.49
N ILE A 122 -13.12 -36.36 6.84
CA ILE A 122 -13.81 -35.45 5.95
C ILE A 122 -12.75 -34.67 5.18
N THR A 123 -12.70 -34.83 3.86
CA THR A 123 -11.76 -34.14 2.98
C THR A 123 -12.23 -32.72 2.69
N LYS A 124 -11.28 -31.81 2.48
CA LYS A 124 -11.58 -30.43 2.05
C LYS A 124 -12.34 -30.44 0.72
N ALA A 125 -13.31 -29.53 0.59
CA ALA A 125 -14.00 -29.27 -0.66
C ALA A 125 -13.07 -28.60 -1.68
N ALA A 126 -13.45 -28.65 -2.96
CA ALA A 126 -12.74 -27.94 -4.02
C ALA A 126 -12.74 -26.43 -3.72
N ALA A 127 -11.60 -25.79 -3.97
CA ALA A 127 -11.43 -24.36 -3.76
C ALA A 127 -12.34 -23.56 -4.71
N PRO A 128 -13.07 -22.53 -4.22
CA PRO A 128 -13.69 -21.56 -5.10
C PRO A 128 -12.63 -20.77 -5.89
N THR A 129 -12.98 -20.34 -7.10
CA THR A 129 -12.11 -19.54 -7.93
C THR A 129 -12.07 -18.09 -7.44
N MET A 130 -10.88 -17.54 -7.23
CA MET A 130 -10.65 -16.11 -6.96
C MET A 130 -10.51 -15.34 -8.27
N GLN A 131 -11.07 -14.13 -8.33
CA GLN A 131 -10.82 -13.22 -9.44
C GLN A 131 -9.51 -12.47 -9.17
N PRO A 132 -8.66 -12.28 -10.18
CA PRO A 132 -7.44 -11.49 -10.04
C PRO A 132 -7.78 -10.03 -9.71
N ILE A 133 -6.85 -9.35 -9.05
CA ILE A 133 -6.92 -7.91 -8.80
C ILE A 133 -5.71 -7.23 -9.45
N GLU A 134 -5.86 -5.96 -9.78
CA GLU A 134 -4.78 -5.13 -10.32
C GLU A 134 -4.22 -4.21 -9.24
N LEU A 135 -2.90 -4.07 -9.21
CA LEU A 135 -2.18 -3.09 -8.42
C LEU A 135 -1.36 -2.20 -9.34
N THR A 136 -1.73 -0.92 -9.42
CA THR A 136 -0.94 0.05 -10.17
C THR A 136 0.25 0.53 -9.34
N VAL A 137 1.44 0.49 -9.94
CA VAL A 137 2.69 1.03 -9.42
C VAL A 137 3.22 2.12 -10.37
N ILE A 138 4.01 3.06 -9.84
CA ILE A 138 4.51 4.19 -10.62
C ILE A 138 5.99 4.01 -10.91
N ASN A 139 6.37 4.06 -12.19
CA ASN A 139 7.75 4.05 -12.64
C ASN A 139 8.54 5.20 -12.01
N GLY A 140 9.77 4.94 -11.57
CA GLY A 140 10.63 5.94 -10.94
C GLY A 140 10.24 6.29 -9.50
N LEU A 141 9.29 5.56 -8.88
CA LEU A 141 8.85 5.81 -7.50
C LEU A 141 9.08 4.59 -6.63
N ALA A 142 10.03 4.68 -5.68
CA ALA A 142 10.17 3.70 -4.61
C ALA A 142 9.02 3.91 -3.61
N LYS A 143 8.13 2.93 -3.51
CA LYS A 143 6.93 3.06 -2.65
C LYS A 143 6.44 1.72 -2.14
N THR A 144 5.84 1.75 -0.96
CA THR A 144 5.06 0.64 -0.42
C THR A 144 3.58 0.88 -0.70
N TYR A 145 2.97 -0.08 -1.38
CA TYR A 145 1.55 -0.09 -1.73
C TYR A 145 0.82 -1.05 -0.80
N LEU A 146 -0.33 -0.64 -0.29
CA LEU A 146 -1.23 -1.45 0.52
C LEU A 146 -2.53 -1.66 -0.25
N VAL A 147 -2.99 -2.89 -0.30
CA VAL A 147 -4.23 -3.27 -0.98
C VAL A 147 -5.05 -4.15 -0.04
N ASN A 148 -6.29 -3.76 0.19
CA ASN A 148 -7.23 -4.61 0.88
C ASN A 148 -7.53 -5.85 0.04
N LEU A 149 -7.42 -7.04 0.63
CA LEU A 149 -7.78 -8.26 -0.04
C LEU A 149 -9.29 -8.29 -0.32
N PRO A 150 -9.71 -8.79 -1.48
CA PRO A 150 -11.12 -8.89 -1.81
C PRO A 150 -11.80 -9.90 -0.88
N ALA A 151 -13.10 -9.73 -0.65
CA ALA A 151 -13.89 -10.69 0.07
C ALA A 151 -13.82 -12.07 -0.62
N LEU A 152 -13.76 -13.13 0.18
CA LEU A 152 -13.80 -14.49 -0.36
C LEU A 152 -15.16 -14.75 -1.04
N PRO A 153 -15.19 -15.64 -2.04
CA PRO A 153 -16.44 -16.01 -2.73
C PRO A 153 -17.51 -16.49 -1.76
N THR A 154 -18.76 -16.16 -2.03
CA THR A 154 -19.89 -16.61 -1.24
C THR A 154 -20.04 -18.13 -1.35
N LEU A 155 -20.19 -18.80 -0.23
CA LEU A 155 -20.38 -20.23 -0.14
C LEU A 155 -21.87 -20.59 -0.16
N GLY A 156 -22.17 -21.85 -0.47
CA GLY A 156 -23.50 -22.41 -0.32
C GLY A 156 -23.99 -22.45 1.14
N ASP A 157 -25.29 -22.75 1.31
CA ASP A 157 -25.91 -22.83 2.63
C ASP A 157 -25.16 -23.80 3.56
N ASN A 158 -25.06 -23.43 4.83
CA ASN A 158 -24.36 -24.16 5.89
C ASN A 158 -22.84 -24.32 5.71
N CYS A 159 -22.26 -23.89 4.61
CA CYS A 159 -20.81 -23.93 4.36
C CYS A 159 -20.09 -22.74 4.99
N LYS A 160 -18.86 -22.99 5.48
CA LYS A 160 -17.96 -21.99 6.06
C LYS A 160 -16.51 -22.31 5.68
N TYR A 161 -15.70 -21.30 5.48
CA TYR A 161 -14.27 -21.49 5.26
C TYR A 161 -13.55 -22.07 6.51
N GLY A 162 -14.03 -21.73 7.69
CA GLY A 162 -13.32 -21.95 8.95
C GLY A 162 -12.27 -20.87 9.19
N SER A 163 -11.15 -21.21 9.78
CA SER A 163 -10.02 -20.30 9.93
C SER A 163 -9.44 -19.96 8.55
N ILE A 164 -9.04 -18.72 8.37
CA ILE A 164 -8.48 -18.23 7.11
C ILE A 164 -7.05 -17.72 7.39
N LYS A 165 -6.12 -18.08 6.52
CA LYS A 165 -4.73 -17.58 6.54
C LYS A 165 -4.33 -17.15 5.16
N TYR A 166 -3.64 -16.02 5.07
CA TYR A 166 -3.11 -15.43 3.85
C TYR A 166 -1.59 -15.48 3.86
N GLU A 167 -0.99 -15.78 2.72
CA GLU A 167 0.47 -15.81 2.55
C GLU A 167 0.82 -15.31 1.14
N ALA A 168 1.74 -14.34 1.04
CA ALA A 168 2.25 -13.90 -0.24
C ALA A 168 3.18 -14.96 -0.84
N CYS A 169 3.00 -15.28 -2.11
CA CYS A 169 3.73 -16.35 -2.79
C CYS A 169 3.85 -16.05 -4.31
N ASN A 170 4.52 -16.91 -5.05
CA ASN A 170 4.59 -16.90 -6.52
C ASN A 170 4.94 -15.52 -7.09
N PHE A 171 6.15 -15.04 -6.78
CA PHE A 171 6.66 -13.79 -7.32
C PHE A 171 7.14 -13.99 -8.75
N GLU A 172 6.40 -13.45 -9.71
CA GLU A 172 6.72 -13.47 -11.14
C GLU A 172 6.79 -12.04 -11.69
N LEU A 173 7.49 -11.16 -11.00
CA LEU A 173 7.71 -9.78 -11.44
C LEU A 173 8.91 -9.73 -12.39
N ILE A 174 8.72 -9.05 -13.52
CA ILE A 174 9.66 -9.02 -14.66
C ILE A 174 10.66 -7.86 -14.49
N GLY A 175 11.87 -8.07 -14.99
CA GLY A 175 12.88 -7.04 -15.19
C GLY A 175 14.19 -7.32 -14.47
N GLU A 176 15.28 -7.39 -15.23
CA GLU A 176 16.64 -7.40 -14.67
C GLU A 176 16.89 -6.09 -13.90
N GLY A 177 17.03 -6.18 -12.58
CA GLY A 177 17.25 -5.03 -11.71
C GLY A 177 16.04 -4.11 -11.49
N GLY A 178 14.88 -4.46 -12.07
CA GLY A 178 13.65 -3.69 -11.95
C GLY A 178 12.72 -4.18 -10.83
N TYR A 179 11.46 -4.38 -11.16
CA TYR A 179 10.43 -4.82 -10.22
C TYR A 179 10.69 -6.20 -9.60
N ALA A 180 11.58 -7.02 -10.18
CA ALA A 180 12.03 -8.28 -9.58
C ALA A 180 12.64 -8.13 -8.17
N ASN A 181 13.12 -6.94 -7.80
CA ASN A 181 13.64 -6.63 -6.46
C ASN A 181 12.54 -6.19 -5.48
N SER A 182 11.28 -6.25 -5.88
CA SER A 182 10.16 -5.95 -4.99
C SER A 182 10.00 -7.02 -3.91
N THR A 183 9.39 -6.65 -2.80
CA THR A 183 9.03 -7.59 -1.72
C THR A 183 7.54 -7.47 -1.44
N ALA A 184 6.90 -8.62 -1.19
CA ALA A 184 5.50 -8.63 -0.79
C ALA A 184 5.29 -9.41 0.50
N MET A 185 4.29 -9.02 1.27
CA MET A 185 3.88 -9.69 2.49
C MET A 185 2.40 -9.45 2.76
N ILE A 186 1.85 -10.21 3.69
CA ILE A 186 0.55 -9.92 4.28
C ILE A 186 0.78 -9.24 5.64
N THR A 187 0.11 -8.13 5.85
CA THR A 187 0.17 -7.36 7.11
C THR A 187 -0.60 -8.07 8.22
N SER A 188 -0.44 -7.61 9.47
CA SER A 188 -1.23 -8.09 10.61
C SER A 188 -2.73 -7.80 10.51
N ASN A 189 -3.13 -6.93 9.57
CA ASN A 189 -4.54 -6.58 9.29
C ASN A 189 -5.09 -7.32 8.06
N ASP A 190 -4.40 -8.38 7.60
CA ASP A 190 -4.75 -9.15 6.41
C ASP A 190 -4.79 -8.30 5.12
N GLU A 191 -3.94 -7.25 5.02
CA GLU A 191 -3.77 -6.47 3.81
C GLU A 191 -2.56 -6.98 3.01
N PHE A 192 -2.68 -7.00 1.69
CA PHE A 192 -1.54 -7.25 0.81
C PHE A 192 -0.66 -6.01 0.73
N GLN A 193 0.60 -6.17 1.05
CA GLN A 193 1.62 -5.12 0.95
C GLN A 193 2.65 -5.49 -0.12
N LEU A 194 2.89 -4.57 -1.07
CA LEU A 194 3.97 -4.66 -2.06
C LEU A 194 4.89 -3.45 -1.91
N THR A 195 6.17 -3.69 -1.67
CA THR A 195 7.20 -2.65 -1.67
C THR A 195 8.01 -2.76 -2.95
N VAL A 196 8.00 -1.70 -3.75
CA VAL A 196 8.69 -1.64 -5.03
C VAL A 196 9.86 -0.64 -4.98
N PRO A 197 10.99 -0.92 -5.66
CA PRO A 197 12.08 0.04 -5.84
C PRO A 197 11.70 1.10 -6.89
N ALA A 198 12.47 2.20 -6.96
CA ALA A 198 12.39 3.13 -8.08
C ALA A 198 12.94 2.46 -9.35
N VAL A 199 12.11 2.31 -10.37
CA VAL A 199 12.47 1.68 -11.66
C VAL A 199 12.26 2.70 -12.77
N GLU A 200 13.34 3.37 -13.20
CA GLU A 200 13.29 4.55 -14.09
C GLU A 200 12.99 4.23 -15.57
N SER A 201 13.28 3.04 -16.02
CA SER A 201 13.31 2.74 -17.46
C SER A 201 12.25 1.74 -17.92
N GLN A 202 11.17 1.56 -17.18
CA GLN A 202 10.12 0.62 -17.56
C GLN A 202 9.09 1.25 -18.48
N THR A 203 8.62 0.46 -19.45
CA THR A 203 7.43 0.80 -20.23
C THR A 203 6.18 0.61 -19.40
N GLU A 204 5.11 1.30 -19.77
CA GLU A 204 3.80 1.08 -19.13
C GLU A 204 3.22 -0.28 -19.47
N GLY A 205 2.49 -0.88 -18.54
CA GLY A 205 1.82 -2.15 -18.71
C GLY A 205 2.09 -3.13 -17.57
N SER A 206 1.69 -4.38 -17.79
CA SER A 206 1.91 -5.46 -16.81
C SER A 206 3.41 -5.72 -16.65
N VAL A 207 3.85 -5.72 -15.40
CA VAL A 207 5.22 -6.05 -15.01
C VAL A 207 5.31 -7.39 -14.28
N GLY A 208 4.21 -8.15 -14.28
CA GLY A 208 4.13 -9.48 -13.72
C GLY A 208 3.08 -9.62 -12.63
N THR A 209 3.17 -10.71 -11.88
CA THR A 209 2.17 -11.08 -10.88
C THR A 209 2.80 -11.43 -9.55
N VAL A 210 2.02 -11.27 -8.49
CA VAL A 210 2.28 -11.82 -7.16
C VAL A 210 1.07 -12.61 -6.72
N GLY A 211 1.29 -13.84 -6.22
CA GLY A 211 0.23 -14.68 -5.69
C GLY A 211 -0.03 -14.39 -4.21
N VAL A 212 -1.28 -14.52 -3.80
CA VAL A 212 -1.66 -14.65 -2.39
C VAL A 212 -2.34 -15.99 -2.20
N LYS A 213 -1.64 -16.88 -1.51
CA LYS A 213 -2.16 -18.18 -1.11
C LYS A 213 -3.12 -17.99 0.07
N ILE A 214 -4.32 -18.54 -0.06
CA ILE A 214 -5.37 -18.50 0.96
C ILE A 214 -5.64 -19.92 1.43
N THR A 215 -5.27 -20.21 2.66
CA THR A 215 -5.50 -21.52 3.29
C THR A 215 -6.68 -21.43 4.21
N THR A 216 -7.57 -22.43 4.14
CA THR A 216 -8.77 -22.52 4.97
C THR A 216 -8.91 -23.90 5.60
N ASP A 217 -9.76 -24.04 6.62
CA ASP A 217 -9.98 -25.34 7.25
C ASP A 217 -10.73 -26.32 6.33
N ASN A 218 -11.76 -25.84 5.62
CA ASN A 218 -12.75 -26.69 4.95
C ASN A 218 -12.63 -26.76 3.42
N TYR A 219 -11.84 -25.89 2.80
CA TYR A 219 -11.61 -25.86 1.36
C TYR A 219 -10.14 -26.03 1.03
N GLN A 220 -9.85 -26.59 -0.12
CA GLN A 220 -8.50 -26.62 -0.67
C GLN A 220 -7.95 -25.19 -0.79
N ASP A 221 -6.63 -25.06 -0.85
CA ASP A 221 -5.98 -23.77 -0.93
C ASP A 221 -6.42 -23.00 -2.19
N MET A 222 -6.72 -21.73 -2.03
CA MET A 222 -7.05 -20.79 -3.12
C MET A 222 -5.82 -19.95 -3.45
N LEU A 223 -5.73 -19.50 -4.69
CA LEU A 223 -4.72 -18.55 -5.14
C LEU A 223 -5.44 -17.30 -5.66
N LEU A 224 -5.17 -16.16 -5.02
CA LEU A 224 -5.50 -14.84 -5.56
C LEU A 224 -4.29 -14.32 -6.32
N THR A 225 -4.45 -13.95 -7.56
CA THR A 225 -3.40 -13.31 -8.38
C THR A 225 -3.53 -11.80 -8.27
N VAL A 226 -2.45 -11.13 -7.92
CA VAL A 226 -2.29 -9.68 -7.97
C VAL A 226 -1.46 -9.36 -9.21
N GLU A 227 -2.09 -8.79 -10.24
CA GLU A 227 -1.40 -8.31 -11.42
C GLU A 227 -0.83 -6.91 -11.14
N VAL A 228 0.48 -6.74 -11.34
CA VAL A 228 1.16 -5.46 -11.10
C VAL A 228 1.30 -4.71 -12.41
N ILE A 229 0.67 -3.54 -12.49
CA ILE A 229 0.65 -2.68 -13.69
C ILE A 229 1.50 -1.44 -13.43
N ALA A 230 2.58 -1.29 -14.18
CA ALA A 230 3.41 -0.09 -14.13
C ALA A 230 2.81 1.03 -14.98
N LYS A 231 2.80 2.24 -14.44
CA LYS A 231 2.47 3.48 -15.16
C LYS A 231 3.58 4.50 -14.97
N ASN A 232 3.76 5.36 -15.95
CA ASN A 232 4.68 6.47 -15.84
C ASN A 232 4.11 7.56 -14.93
N LYS A 233 5.00 8.39 -14.38
CA LYS A 233 4.57 9.60 -13.67
C LYS A 233 3.78 10.50 -14.59
N ILE A 234 2.74 11.11 -14.06
CA ILE A 234 1.90 12.06 -14.78
C ILE A 234 2.67 13.39 -14.91
N VAL A 235 2.75 13.94 -16.11
CA VAL A 235 3.32 15.28 -16.31
C VAL A 235 2.21 16.30 -16.08
N PRO A 236 2.27 17.12 -15.01
CA PRO A 236 1.23 18.11 -14.77
C PRO A 236 1.31 19.24 -15.78
N VAL A 237 0.18 19.85 -16.09
CA VAL A 237 0.06 20.92 -17.09
C VAL A 237 -0.06 22.27 -16.40
N LEU A 238 0.57 23.31 -16.98
CA LEU A 238 0.45 24.67 -16.51
C LEU A 238 -1.00 25.18 -16.68
N ASP A 239 -1.59 25.68 -15.60
CA ASP A 239 -2.90 26.30 -15.59
C ASP A 239 -2.78 27.82 -15.58
N GLY A 240 -3.11 28.45 -16.70
CA GLY A 240 -2.97 29.89 -16.86
C GLY A 240 -1.55 30.33 -17.19
N GLU A 241 -1.17 31.51 -16.72
CA GLU A 241 0.12 32.12 -17.00
C GLU A 241 1.08 31.95 -15.81
N ILE A 242 2.34 31.71 -16.14
CA ILE A 242 3.43 31.79 -15.17
C ILE A 242 3.95 33.22 -15.13
N THR A 243 4.24 33.73 -13.95
CA THR A 243 4.77 35.07 -13.75
C THR A 243 6.10 35.06 -12.99
N ALA A 244 6.93 36.05 -13.24
CA ALA A 244 8.20 36.23 -12.55
C ALA A 244 8.37 37.69 -12.10
N THR A 245 8.88 37.90 -10.88
CA THR A 245 9.16 39.26 -10.41
C THR A 245 10.36 39.85 -11.16
N PRO A 246 10.32 41.16 -11.57
CA PRO A 246 11.40 41.80 -12.28
C PRO A 246 12.68 41.80 -11.46
N ILE A 247 13.81 41.81 -12.17
CA ILE A 247 15.15 42.04 -11.59
C ILE A 247 15.79 43.29 -12.20
N THR A 248 16.88 43.76 -11.59
CA THR A 248 17.65 44.85 -12.13
C THR A 248 18.89 44.30 -12.82
N PHE A 249 19.31 44.94 -13.91
CA PHE A 249 20.54 44.58 -14.61
C PHE A 249 21.74 44.45 -13.63
N GLY A 250 22.48 43.37 -13.79
CA GLY A 250 23.54 43.02 -12.85
C GLY A 250 23.16 42.03 -11.76
N GLN A 251 21.84 41.83 -11.52
CA GLN A 251 21.33 40.77 -10.61
C GLN A 251 21.25 39.45 -11.32
N ILE A 252 21.22 38.34 -10.52
CA ILE A 252 21.04 36.97 -10.98
C ILE A 252 19.59 36.55 -10.82
N LEU A 253 19.14 35.51 -11.56
CA LEU A 253 17.75 35.02 -11.56
C LEU A 253 17.26 34.61 -10.17
N ARG A 254 18.13 34.16 -9.27
CA ARG A 254 17.75 33.76 -7.89
C ARG A 254 17.00 34.88 -7.13
N VAL A 255 17.20 36.16 -7.51
CA VAL A 255 16.55 37.31 -6.86
C VAL A 255 15.06 37.38 -7.24
N SER A 256 14.67 36.81 -8.39
CA SER A 256 13.33 36.80 -8.88
C SER A 256 12.55 35.58 -8.34
N THR A 257 11.29 35.82 -7.98
CA THR A 257 10.33 34.77 -7.58
C THR A 257 9.46 34.41 -8.78
N ILE A 258 9.24 33.10 -8.96
CA ILE A 258 8.35 32.55 -9.96
C ILE A 258 7.04 32.13 -9.30
N THR A 259 5.91 32.43 -9.91
CA THR A 259 4.59 31.97 -9.47
C THR A 259 3.79 31.44 -10.65
N GLY A 260 3.07 30.35 -10.41
CA GLY A 260 2.22 29.66 -11.38
C GLY A 260 1.41 28.58 -10.67
N THR A 261 0.52 27.93 -11.41
CA THR A 261 -0.27 26.81 -10.92
C THR A 261 -0.16 25.64 -11.89
N MET A 262 0.10 24.44 -11.36
CA MET A 262 0.09 23.22 -12.16
C MET A 262 -1.19 22.43 -11.86
N LYS A 263 -1.75 21.79 -12.88
CA LYS A 263 -2.95 20.96 -12.77
C LYS A 263 -2.84 19.64 -13.52
N ASP A 264 -3.63 18.67 -13.08
CA ASP A 264 -3.93 17.44 -13.79
C ASP A 264 -5.43 17.19 -13.68
N ASP A 265 -6.10 17.05 -14.81
CA ASP A 265 -7.55 16.84 -14.93
C ASP A 265 -8.39 17.78 -14.01
N GLY A 266 -8.02 19.08 -14.01
CA GLY A 266 -8.69 20.11 -13.22
C GLY A 266 -8.31 20.18 -11.74
N LYS A 267 -7.50 19.23 -11.23
CA LYS A 267 -6.98 19.25 -9.85
C LYS A 267 -5.65 19.97 -9.79
N THR A 268 -5.47 20.81 -8.77
CA THR A 268 -4.19 21.46 -8.52
C THR A 268 -3.16 20.42 -8.06
N VAL A 269 -1.98 20.45 -8.68
CA VAL A 269 -0.80 19.70 -8.28
C VAL A 269 0.09 20.64 -7.48
N GLU A 270 0.20 20.39 -6.18
CA GLU A 270 1.04 21.21 -5.31
C GLU A 270 2.53 20.96 -5.57
N GLY A 271 3.33 22.02 -5.47
CA GLY A 271 4.77 21.93 -5.71
C GLY A 271 5.46 23.29 -5.71
N THR A 272 6.71 23.31 -6.15
CA THR A 272 7.52 24.51 -6.16
C THR A 272 8.11 24.80 -7.54
N PHE A 273 8.03 26.06 -7.96
CA PHE A 273 8.73 26.58 -9.13
C PHE A 273 10.11 27.09 -8.73
N LYS A 274 11.13 26.75 -9.50
CA LYS A 274 12.50 27.25 -9.35
C LYS A 274 13.08 27.56 -10.72
N TRP A 275 14.05 28.46 -10.75
CA TRP A 275 14.87 28.68 -11.95
C TRP A 275 15.76 27.46 -12.19
N THR A 276 15.81 26.97 -13.42
CA THR A 276 16.70 25.86 -13.81
C THR A 276 18.15 26.24 -13.53
N ASN A 277 18.52 27.50 -13.85
CA ASN A 277 19.85 28.06 -13.61
C ASN A 277 19.77 29.35 -12.78
N PRO A 278 19.61 29.29 -11.44
CA PRO A 278 19.37 30.45 -10.60
C PRO A 278 20.54 31.42 -10.52
N SER A 279 21.75 31.01 -10.93
CA SER A 279 22.96 31.86 -10.96
C SER A 279 23.12 32.60 -12.28
N THR A 280 22.25 32.39 -13.25
CA THR A 280 22.28 33.11 -14.53
C THR A 280 22.10 34.60 -14.29
N LYS A 281 22.99 35.37 -14.91
CA LYS A 281 22.97 36.84 -14.93
C LYS A 281 22.64 37.29 -16.36
N PRO A 282 21.47 37.90 -16.64
CA PRO A 282 21.14 38.45 -17.93
C PRO A 282 22.20 39.43 -18.42
N ASP A 283 22.52 39.36 -19.69
CA ASP A 283 23.56 40.18 -20.35
C ASP A 283 23.12 41.60 -20.72
N LYS A 284 21.79 41.85 -20.68
CA LYS A 284 21.17 43.15 -21.02
C LYS A 284 19.88 43.37 -20.27
N ALA A 285 19.54 44.68 -20.10
CA ALA A 285 18.22 45.10 -19.67
C ALA A 285 17.18 44.88 -20.78
N GLY A 286 15.93 44.66 -20.39
CA GLY A 286 14.82 44.33 -21.30
C GLY A 286 14.19 42.99 -20.95
N ASP A 287 13.52 42.37 -21.91
CA ASP A 287 12.88 41.08 -21.74
C ASP A 287 13.93 39.96 -21.90
N TYR A 288 13.94 39.05 -20.95
CA TYR A 288 14.84 37.92 -20.90
C TYR A 288 14.04 36.62 -20.76
N GLN A 289 14.28 35.61 -21.61
CA GLN A 289 13.69 34.30 -21.52
C GLN A 289 14.49 33.44 -20.55
N ALA A 290 13.84 32.97 -19.50
CA ALA A 290 14.46 32.13 -18.49
C ALA A 290 13.71 30.82 -18.31
N GLU A 291 14.46 29.75 -18.09
CA GLU A 291 13.90 28.40 -17.88
C GLU A 291 13.57 28.16 -16.41
N TRP A 292 12.44 27.52 -16.20
CA TRP A 292 11.99 27.10 -14.89
C TRP A 292 11.77 25.58 -14.84
N ILE A 293 11.84 25.04 -13.63
CA ILE A 293 11.46 23.68 -13.28
C ILE A 293 10.42 23.73 -12.16
N PHE A 294 9.35 22.96 -12.32
CA PHE A 294 8.38 22.66 -11.28
C PHE A 294 8.69 21.30 -10.68
N THR A 295 8.75 21.23 -9.35
CA THR A 295 8.92 19.97 -8.60
C THR A 295 7.69 19.76 -7.75
N PRO A 296 6.95 18.65 -7.95
CA PRO A 296 5.82 18.29 -7.11
C PRO A 296 6.19 18.20 -5.63
N ALA A 297 5.25 18.55 -4.75
CA ALA A 297 5.40 18.44 -3.30
C ALA A 297 5.29 17.01 -2.81
N GLU A 298 5.64 16.79 -1.55
CA GLU A 298 5.33 15.53 -0.84
C GLU A 298 3.81 15.25 -0.88
N GLY A 299 3.44 13.99 -1.16
CA GLY A 299 2.06 13.58 -1.39
C GLY A 299 1.61 13.66 -2.86
N TYR A 300 2.49 14.14 -3.76
CA TYR A 300 2.26 14.22 -5.21
C TYR A 300 3.36 13.48 -5.99
N GLU A 301 3.91 12.41 -5.41
CA GLU A 301 5.05 11.67 -5.97
C GLU A 301 4.71 10.96 -7.29
N GLU A 302 3.43 10.75 -7.59
CA GLU A 302 2.93 10.22 -8.86
C GLU A 302 3.08 11.20 -10.03
N TYR A 303 3.39 12.45 -9.75
CA TYR A 303 3.65 13.45 -10.78
C TYR A 303 5.14 13.57 -11.10
N ALA A 304 5.44 13.81 -12.38
CA ALA A 304 6.76 14.15 -12.84
C ALA A 304 7.07 15.63 -12.61
N THR A 305 8.35 15.97 -12.64
CA THR A 305 8.77 17.37 -12.78
C THR A 305 8.32 17.91 -14.14
N ALA A 306 7.94 19.19 -14.19
CA ALA A 306 7.65 19.89 -15.43
C ALA A 306 8.63 21.06 -15.63
N THR A 307 8.92 21.39 -16.88
CA THR A 307 9.82 22.48 -17.23
C THR A 307 9.19 23.39 -18.27
N GLY A 308 9.67 24.62 -18.34
CA GLY A 308 9.22 25.56 -19.36
C GLY A 308 10.02 26.85 -19.33
N THR A 309 9.55 27.85 -20.05
CA THR A 309 10.19 29.18 -20.09
C THR A 309 9.20 30.25 -19.67
N VAL A 310 9.73 31.33 -19.14
CA VAL A 310 8.97 32.55 -18.82
C VAL A 310 9.80 33.78 -19.12
N THR A 311 9.12 34.84 -19.58
CA THR A 311 9.77 36.14 -19.78
C THR A 311 9.89 36.86 -18.45
N ILE A 312 11.11 37.20 -18.07
CA ILE A 312 11.39 38.08 -16.93
C ILE A 312 11.82 39.48 -17.41
N LYS A 313 11.32 40.50 -16.76
CA LYS A 313 11.70 41.88 -17.00
C LYS A 313 13.00 42.19 -16.27
N VAL A 314 14.03 42.59 -17.00
CA VAL A 314 15.30 43.07 -16.46
C VAL A 314 15.27 44.61 -16.56
N ASN A 315 15.09 45.25 -15.44
CA ASN A 315 15.09 46.72 -15.36
C ASN A 315 16.51 47.26 -15.54
N LYS A 316 16.64 48.47 -16.08
CA LYS A 316 17.91 49.17 -16.13
C LYS A 316 18.45 49.44 -14.71
N ALA A 317 19.75 49.33 -14.53
CA ALA A 317 20.42 49.68 -13.29
C ALA A 317 20.72 51.20 -13.21
N THR A 318 21.06 51.66 -12.04
CA THR A 318 21.58 53.03 -11.87
C THR A 318 23.08 53.02 -12.17
N PRO A 319 23.61 53.98 -12.95
CA PRO A 319 25.06 54.09 -13.15
C PRO A 319 25.80 54.34 -11.85
N THR A 320 27.03 53.90 -11.79
CA THR A 320 27.95 54.23 -10.67
C THR A 320 29.05 55.18 -11.16
N PHE A 321 29.25 56.26 -10.45
CA PHE A 321 30.18 57.30 -10.85
C PHE A 321 30.74 58.05 -9.63
N ASN A 322 31.89 58.70 -9.83
CA ASN A 322 32.41 59.72 -8.95
C ASN A 322 32.07 61.11 -9.51
N ALA A 323 31.52 61.96 -8.67
CA ALA A 323 31.15 63.33 -9.07
C ALA A 323 32.40 64.14 -9.50
N PRO A 324 32.23 65.16 -10.37
CA PRO A 324 33.29 66.12 -10.61
C PRO A 324 33.56 66.90 -9.36
N THR A 325 34.75 67.48 -9.26
CA THR A 325 35.13 68.37 -8.16
C THR A 325 35.49 69.76 -8.71
N ALA A 326 35.17 70.81 -7.97
CA ALA A 326 35.53 72.16 -8.36
C ALA A 326 37.04 72.29 -8.54
N GLN A 327 37.46 73.09 -9.55
CA GLN A 327 38.85 73.44 -9.71
C GLN A 327 39.22 74.54 -8.71
N GLU A 328 40.26 74.29 -7.91
CA GLU A 328 40.64 75.18 -6.86
C GLU A 328 41.65 76.28 -7.37
N ASN A 329 41.66 77.37 -6.68
CA ASN A 329 42.65 78.48 -6.88
C ASN A 329 42.62 79.11 -8.28
N LEU A 330 41.42 79.20 -8.92
CA LEU A 330 41.30 79.90 -10.17
C LEU A 330 41.44 81.42 -9.97
N THR A 331 42.28 82.03 -10.79
CA THR A 331 42.42 83.51 -10.84
C THR A 331 42.23 84.03 -12.24
N TYR A 332 41.68 85.26 -12.38
CA TYR A 332 41.41 85.84 -13.70
C TYR A 332 42.70 85.99 -14.51
N THR A 333 42.75 85.41 -15.70
CA THR A 333 43.86 85.49 -16.63
C THR A 333 43.52 86.07 -18.00
N GLY A 334 42.23 86.34 -18.26
CA GLY A 334 41.72 86.71 -19.57
C GLY A 334 41.67 85.56 -20.59
N GLN A 335 41.91 84.32 -20.12
CA GLN A 335 41.80 83.08 -20.96
C GLN A 335 40.81 82.15 -20.32
N GLU A 336 40.29 81.23 -21.13
CA GLU A 336 39.42 80.12 -20.70
C GLU A 336 40.16 79.23 -19.71
N GLN A 337 39.53 78.88 -18.59
CA GLN A 337 40.02 77.98 -17.57
C GLN A 337 39.00 76.94 -17.25
N ALA A 338 39.41 75.69 -17.10
CA ALA A 338 38.53 74.57 -16.69
C ALA A 338 37.95 74.84 -15.30
N LEU A 339 36.67 74.75 -15.11
CA LEU A 339 35.92 75.03 -13.87
C LEU A 339 35.95 73.88 -12.90
N ILE A 340 36.12 72.64 -13.42
CA ILE A 340 36.05 71.37 -12.67
C ILE A 340 37.17 70.44 -13.08
N THR A 341 37.56 69.56 -12.17
CA THR A 341 38.18 68.29 -12.51
C THR A 341 37.03 67.28 -12.89
N ALA A 342 37.23 66.61 -14.00
CA ALA A 342 36.20 65.71 -14.52
C ALA A 342 35.80 64.62 -13.52
N GLY A 343 34.54 64.34 -13.40
CA GLY A 343 34.08 63.12 -12.75
C GLY A 343 34.36 61.87 -13.59
N SER A 344 34.21 60.70 -13.01
CA SER A 344 34.43 59.42 -13.70
C SER A 344 33.26 58.49 -13.54
N VAL A 345 32.82 57.90 -14.64
CA VAL A 345 31.80 56.85 -14.63
C VAL A 345 32.51 55.51 -14.50
N THR A 346 32.22 54.79 -13.39
CA THR A 346 32.82 53.49 -13.14
C THR A 346 32.00 52.34 -13.79
N SER A 347 30.70 52.58 -13.98
CA SER A 347 29.84 51.66 -14.73
C SER A 347 28.58 52.37 -15.24
N GLY A 348 28.22 52.12 -16.49
CA GLY A 348 26.87 52.35 -16.97
C GLY A 348 26.57 53.66 -17.67
N GLY A 349 27.49 54.21 -18.43
CA GLY A 349 27.17 55.37 -19.24
C GLY A 349 28.27 56.36 -19.44
N THR A 350 27.92 57.61 -19.74
CA THR A 350 28.83 58.69 -20.04
C THR A 350 28.44 59.94 -19.27
N MET A 351 29.41 60.56 -18.61
CA MET A 351 29.19 61.79 -17.89
C MET A 351 29.14 63.01 -18.85
N GLN A 352 28.22 63.89 -18.59
CA GLN A 352 28.04 65.12 -19.30
C GLN A 352 27.90 66.32 -18.34
N TYR A 353 28.26 67.50 -18.81
CA TYR A 353 28.31 68.75 -18.02
C TYR A 353 27.55 69.86 -18.72
N SER A 354 27.05 70.81 -17.95
CA SER A 354 26.39 72.04 -18.43
C SER A 354 26.64 73.18 -17.42
N LEU A 355 26.66 74.44 -17.86
CA LEU A 355 26.69 75.64 -16.98
C LEU A 355 25.25 75.99 -16.48
N THR A 356 24.22 75.34 -16.94
CA THR A 356 22.84 75.54 -16.47
C THR A 356 22.14 74.23 -16.30
N GLU A 357 21.24 74.10 -15.31
CA GLU A 357 20.51 72.87 -15.01
C GLU A 357 19.78 72.32 -16.21
N ASN A 358 19.07 73.20 -16.94
CA ASN A 358 18.25 72.82 -18.08
C ASN A 358 18.93 73.13 -19.43
N GLY A 359 20.26 73.31 -19.45
CA GLY A 359 21.01 73.64 -20.64
C GLY A 359 21.38 72.43 -21.50
N THR A 360 22.20 72.75 -22.51
CA THR A 360 22.80 71.69 -23.33
C THR A 360 23.94 71.03 -22.56
N TYR A 361 23.89 69.74 -22.39
CA TYR A 361 24.97 68.95 -21.76
C TYR A 361 25.89 68.40 -22.82
N SER A 362 27.21 68.50 -22.59
CA SER A 362 28.23 67.89 -23.42
C SER A 362 29.23 67.12 -22.55
N GLN A 363 30.10 66.34 -23.18
CA GLN A 363 31.22 65.68 -22.47
C GLN A 363 32.41 66.58 -22.22
N ASP A 364 32.34 67.77 -22.82
CA ASP A 364 33.47 68.74 -22.64
C ASP A 364 33.46 69.34 -21.23
N ILE A 365 34.67 69.60 -20.69
CA ILE A 365 34.78 70.19 -19.41
C ILE A 365 34.37 71.70 -19.51
N PRO A 366 33.39 72.15 -18.71
CA PRO A 366 32.98 73.57 -18.73
C PRO A 366 34.12 74.49 -18.38
N VAL A 367 34.24 75.55 -19.15
CA VAL A 367 35.28 76.61 -18.97
C VAL A 367 34.63 77.91 -18.61
N GLY A 368 35.39 78.76 -17.92
CA GLY A 368 35.04 80.14 -17.59
C GLY A 368 36.21 81.08 -17.89
N THR A 369 35.86 82.28 -18.42
CA THR A 369 36.86 83.34 -18.75
C THR A 369 36.76 84.47 -17.77
N ASP A 370 35.54 84.88 -17.37
CA ASP A 370 35.28 86.03 -16.54
C ASP A 370 35.36 85.71 -15.05
N ALA A 371 35.70 86.70 -14.25
CA ALA A 371 35.65 86.59 -12.79
C ALA A 371 34.20 86.50 -12.31
N GLY A 372 33.85 85.50 -11.53
CA GLY A 372 32.50 85.31 -11.02
C GLY A 372 32.32 83.92 -10.43
N ALA A 373 31.12 83.66 -9.95
CA ALA A 373 30.71 82.35 -9.48
C ALA A 373 30.05 81.57 -10.63
N TYR A 374 30.55 80.39 -10.85
CA TYR A 374 30.02 79.45 -11.83
C TYR A 374 29.36 78.23 -11.11
N THR A 375 28.22 77.79 -11.59
CA THR A 375 27.61 76.51 -11.18
C THR A 375 27.77 75.54 -12.33
N VAL A 376 28.40 74.39 -12.10
CA VAL A 376 28.53 73.31 -13.09
C VAL A 376 27.57 72.23 -12.72
N TRP A 377 26.62 71.96 -13.63
CA TRP A 377 25.72 70.86 -13.55
C TRP A 377 26.36 69.66 -14.26
N TYR A 378 26.10 68.43 -13.71
CA TYR A 378 26.53 67.20 -14.32
C TYR A 378 25.46 66.16 -14.26
N ARG A 379 25.46 65.20 -15.18
CA ARG A 379 24.63 64.02 -15.22
C ARG A 379 25.38 62.89 -15.89
N VAL A 380 24.90 61.65 -15.68
CA VAL A 380 25.32 60.49 -16.45
C VAL A 380 24.19 60.12 -17.40
N ILE A 381 24.48 60.09 -18.70
CA ILE A 381 23.59 59.46 -19.69
C ILE A 381 23.88 57.97 -19.64
N GLY A 382 22.85 57.16 -19.24
CA GLY A 382 22.95 55.73 -19.13
C GLY A 382 23.20 55.08 -20.48
N ASP A 383 23.81 53.91 -20.47
CA ASP A 383 23.92 53.03 -21.63
C ASP A 383 22.65 52.21 -21.86
N ALA A 384 22.72 51.16 -22.69
CA ALA A 384 21.60 50.30 -22.96
C ALA A 384 21.04 49.61 -21.68
N ASN A 385 21.91 49.44 -20.65
CA ASN A 385 21.60 48.69 -19.45
C ASN A 385 21.41 49.59 -18.18
N HIS A 386 21.60 50.87 -18.31
CA HIS A 386 21.51 51.82 -17.18
C HIS A 386 20.59 52.97 -17.48
N ASN A 387 19.95 53.50 -16.45
CA ASN A 387 19.13 54.71 -16.52
C ASN A 387 19.99 55.97 -16.58
N ASP A 388 19.46 57.05 -17.16
CA ASP A 388 20.07 58.38 -16.98
C ASP A 388 19.95 58.78 -15.52
N THR A 389 20.92 59.56 -15.03
CA THR A 389 20.81 60.20 -13.71
C THR A 389 20.11 61.55 -13.82
N THR A 390 19.48 62.00 -12.75
CA THR A 390 19.02 63.37 -12.63
C THR A 390 20.27 64.30 -12.56
N PRO A 391 20.18 65.52 -13.15
CA PRO A 391 21.25 66.52 -13.01
C PRO A 391 21.54 66.83 -11.53
N ALA A 392 22.81 67.06 -11.25
CA ALA A 392 23.33 67.53 -9.95
C ALA A 392 24.39 68.58 -10.19
N SER A 393 24.72 69.41 -9.17
CA SER A 393 25.75 70.46 -9.27
C SER A 393 26.71 70.39 -8.12
#